data_94bcfee4409b71472ca5ca2f6473f1de
#
_entry.id   94bcfee4409b71472ca5ca2f6473f1de
#
_cell.length_a   1.000
_cell.length_b   1.000
_cell.length_c   1.000
_cell.angle_alpha   90.00
_cell.angle_beta   90.00
_cell.angle_gamma   90.00
#
_symmetry.space_group_name_H-M   'P 1'
#
loop_
_entity.id
_entity.type
_entity.pdbx_description
1 polymer ?
#
loop_
_entity_poly.entity_id
_entity_poly.type
_entity_poly.pdbx_seq_one_letter_code
_entity_poly.pdbx_strand_id
1 'polypeptide(L)'
;MIVNITLANDKTYDITIDRLKDTYFDTKVVVVTNPTVSGFHLEYLKEKISAKQFSVVTIPDGEEYKNMDTIEMILEHCFENRLDRKSLLVAFGGGVIGDMTGFAASIYQRGIWNWGICVSRKP
;
A
#
# COMPACT_ATOMS: atom_id res chain seq x y z
N MET A 1 17.16 5.25 8.46
CA MET A 1 17.96 5.55 7.25
C MET A 1 17.04 5.64 6.05
N ILE A 2 17.19 6.69 5.28
CA ILE A 2 16.41 6.88 4.06
C ILE A 2 17.35 6.70 2.86
N VAL A 3 16.93 5.86 1.92
CA VAL A 3 17.65 5.65 0.67
C VAL A 3 16.82 6.22 -0.46
N ASN A 4 17.38 7.17 -1.20
CA ASN A 4 16.72 7.77 -2.36
C ASN A 4 17.15 7.03 -3.62
N ILE A 5 16.18 6.58 -4.42
CA ILE A 5 16.44 5.84 -5.66
C ILE A 5 15.86 6.62 -6.84
N THR A 6 16.71 6.88 -7.83
CA THR A 6 16.32 7.57 -9.06
C THR A 6 16.19 6.55 -10.19
N LEU A 7 15.03 6.52 -10.81
CA LEU A 7 14.76 5.65 -11.96
C LEU A 7 15.19 6.32 -13.26
N ALA A 8 15.27 5.51 -14.33
CA ALA A 8 15.72 5.99 -15.65
C ALA A 8 14.81 7.08 -16.25
N ASN A 9 13.57 7.21 -15.78
CA ASN A 9 12.62 8.22 -16.23
C ASN A 9 12.58 9.45 -15.32
N ASP A 10 13.62 9.67 -14.54
CA ASP A 10 13.79 10.75 -13.58
C ASP A 10 12.79 10.72 -12.40
N LYS A 11 12.02 9.65 -12.28
CA LYS A 11 11.20 9.43 -11.09
C LYS A 11 12.08 8.96 -9.94
N THR A 12 11.78 9.45 -8.76
CA THR A 12 12.51 9.05 -7.55
C THR A 12 11.55 8.43 -6.54
N TYR A 13 12.09 7.57 -5.71
CA TYR A 13 11.36 7.08 -4.55
C TYR A 13 12.34 6.86 -3.40
N ASP A 14 11.81 6.94 -2.19
CA ASP A 14 12.61 6.75 -0.99
C ASP A 14 12.32 5.38 -0.38
N ILE A 15 13.37 4.73 0.08
CA ILE A 15 13.25 3.54 0.92
C ILE A 15 13.67 3.95 2.32
N THR A 16 12.74 3.82 3.25
CA THR A 16 13.00 4.10 4.64
C THR A 16 13.29 2.81 5.37
N ILE A 17 14.49 2.69 5.92
CA ILE A 17 14.91 1.52 6.70
C ILE A 17 14.98 1.96 8.15
N ASP A 18 13.92 1.72 8.89
CA ASP A 18 13.82 2.05 10.30
C ASP A 18 12.42 1.72 10.80
N ARG A 19 12.15 2.06 12.06
CA ARG A 19 10.80 1.96 12.60
C ARG A 19 9.91 2.99 11.94
N LEU A 20 8.65 2.62 11.73
CA LEU A 20 7.66 3.50 11.17
C LEU A 20 7.40 4.66 12.13
N LYS A 21 7.47 5.87 11.61
CA LYS A 21 7.20 7.08 12.39
C LYS A 21 5.71 7.42 12.33
N ASP A 22 5.23 8.12 13.33
CA ASP A 22 3.87 8.65 13.33
C ASP A 22 3.69 9.59 12.13
N THR A 23 2.73 9.28 11.28
CA THR A 23 2.51 10.00 10.03
C THR A 23 1.03 10.27 9.84
N TYR A 24 0.70 11.50 9.46
CA TYR A 24 -0.65 11.89 9.09
C TYR A 24 -0.70 12.24 7.61
N PHE A 25 -1.68 11.69 6.92
CA PHE A 25 -1.96 12.00 5.52
C PHE A 25 -3.26 12.81 5.42
N ASP A 26 -3.17 14.02 4.90
CA ASP A 26 -4.35 14.87 4.67
C ASP A 26 -5.06 14.46 3.39
N THR A 27 -5.37 13.17 3.28
CA THR A 27 -6.05 12.59 2.14
C THR A 27 -6.70 11.28 2.54
N LYS A 28 -7.41 10.66 1.60
CA LYS A 28 -7.94 9.32 1.78
C LYS A 28 -6.84 8.29 1.54
N VAL A 29 -6.73 7.34 2.46
CA VAL A 29 -5.74 6.27 2.40
C VAL A 29 -6.44 4.93 2.43
N VAL A 30 -6.06 4.05 1.51
CA VAL A 30 -6.43 2.63 1.53
C VAL A 30 -5.17 1.82 1.72
N VAL A 31 -5.15 0.99 2.75
CA VAL A 31 -4.07 0.04 3.00
C VAL A 31 -4.44 -1.29 2.35
N VAL A 32 -3.53 -1.82 1.54
CA VAL A 32 -3.65 -3.15 0.94
C VAL A 32 -2.73 -4.08 1.71
N THR A 33 -3.28 -5.15 2.24
CA THR A 33 -2.53 -6.11 3.04
C THR A 33 -3.08 -7.53 2.82
N ASN A 34 -2.52 -8.50 3.53
CA ASN A 34 -3.01 -9.88 3.50
C ASN A 34 -3.31 -10.34 4.92
N PRO A 35 -4.00 -11.50 5.10
CA PRO A 35 -4.40 -11.96 6.44
C PRO A 35 -3.22 -12.16 7.40
N THR A 36 -2.10 -12.66 6.92
CA THR A 36 -0.93 -12.93 7.76
C THR A 36 -0.36 -11.63 8.33
N VAL A 37 -0.11 -10.65 7.48
CA VAL A 37 0.44 -9.35 7.90
C VAL A 37 -0.57 -8.59 8.75
N SER A 38 -1.84 -8.58 8.34
CA SER A 38 -2.91 -7.92 9.07
C SER A 38 -3.04 -8.48 10.49
N GLY A 39 -3.00 -9.81 10.63
CA GLY A 39 -3.14 -10.45 11.93
C GLY A 39 -2.05 -10.09 12.93
N PHE A 40 -0.83 -9.85 12.44
CA PHE A 40 0.31 -9.59 13.32
C PHE A 40 0.67 -8.12 13.47
N HIS A 41 0.38 -7.30 12.46
CA HIS A 41 0.98 -5.96 12.38
C HIS A 41 -0.01 -4.81 12.12
N LEU A 42 -1.26 -5.09 11.82
CA LEU A 42 -2.21 -4.04 11.46
C LEU A 42 -2.45 -3.03 12.57
N GLU A 43 -2.55 -3.50 13.81
CA GLU A 43 -2.74 -2.60 14.94
C GLU A 43 -1.56 -1.64 15.11
N TYR A 44 -0.35 -2.13 14.91
CA TYR A 44 0.85 -1.29 14.90
C TYR A 44 0.77 -0.23 13.82
N LEU A 45 0.35 -0.61 12.61
CA LEU A 45 0.21 0.32 11.50
C LEU A 45 -0.82 1.40 11.82
N LYS A 46 -1.97 1.01 12.38
CA LYS A 46 -3.03 1.95 12.75
C LYS A 46 -2.59 2.95 13.80
N GLU A 47 -1.68 2.57 14.67
CA GLU A 47 -1.11 3.48 15.67
C GLU A 47 -0.17 4.51 15.04
N LYS A 48 0.50 4.14 13.96
CA LYS A 48 1.53 4.97 13.33
C LYS A 48 1.01 5.82 12.19
N ILE A 49 -0.04 5.38 11.51
CA ILE A 49 -0.57 6.09 10.36
C ILE A 49 -2.00 6.52 10.63
N SER A 50 -2.25 7.80 10.41
CA SER A 50 -3.59 8.35 10.41
C SER A 50 -3.83 9.12 9.12
N ALA A 51 -5.09 9.29 8.76
CA ALA A 51 -5.46 9.90 7.51
C ALA A 51 -6.82 10.57 7.64
N LYS A 52 -7.14 11.42 6.68
CA LYS A 52 -8.45 12.07 6.60
C LYS A 52 -9.56 11.02 6.49
N GLN A 53 -9.32 9.95 5.74
CA GLN A 53 -10.14 8.76 5.67
C GLN A 53 -9.22 7.56 5.56
N PHE A 54 -9.43 6.55 6.38
CA PHE A 54 -8.56 5.37 6.44
C PHE A 54 -9.40 4.11 6.29
N SER A 55 -9.02 3.24 5.36
CA SER A 55 -9.64 1.94 5.21
C SER A 55 -8.61 0.89 4.82
N VAL A 56 -8.99 -0.37 5.00
CA VAL A 56 -8.09 -1.50 4.75
C VAL A 56 -8.79 -2.49 3.82
N VAL A 57 -8.10 -2.94 2.78
CA VAL A 57 -8.53 -4.07 1.97
C VAL A 57 -7.54 -5.21 2.18
N THR A 58 -8.07 -6.39 2.50
CA THR A 58 -7.27 -7.59 2.72
C THR A 58 -7.43 -8.49 1.51
N ILE A 59 -6.32 -8.79 0.84
CA ILE A 59 -6.32 -9.70 -0.31
C ILE A 59 -5.70 -11.04 0.10
N PRO A 60 -6.04 -12.15 -0.60
CA PRO A 60 -5.51 -13.47 -0.23
C PRO A 60 -3.99 -13.56 -0.30
N ASP A 61 -3.41 -14.38 0.56
CA ASP A 61 -1.99 -14.70 0.55
C ASP A 61 -1.62 -15.58 -0.63
N GLY A 62 -0.43 -15.36 -1.16
CA GLY A 62 0.18 -16.29 -2.09
C GLY A 62 0.31 -15.76 -3.51
N GLU A 63 1.35 -16.22 -4.18
CA GLU A 63 1.68 -15.86 -5.56
C GLU A 63 0.55 -16.23 -6.53
N GLU A 64 -0.23 -17.26 -6.22
CA GLU A 64 -1.37 -17.71 -7.02
C GLU A 64 -2.48 -16.67 -7.14
N TYR A 65 -2.54 -15.72 -6.21
CA TYR A 65 -3.50 -14.62 -6.22
C TYR A 65 -2.97 -13.36 -6.90
N LYS A 66 -1.79 -13.43 -7.48
CA LYS A 66 -1.22 -12.34 -8.25
C LYS A 66 -1.84 -12.33 -9.65
N ASN A 67 -3.09 -11.88 -9.74
CA ASN A 67 -3.89 -11.89 -10.95
C ASN A 67 -4.86 -10.71 -11.00
N MET A 68 -5.57 -10.58 -12.14
CA MET A 68 -6.48 -9.46 -12.35
C MET A 68 -7.70 -9.48 -11.42
N ASP A 69 -8.16 -10.66 -11.00
CA ASP A 69 -9.30 -10.73 -10.09
C ASP A 69 -8.96 -10.06 -8.75
N THR A 70 -7.75 -10.26 -8.27
CA THR A 70 -7.28 -9.62 -7.04
C THR A 70 -7.09 -8.12 -7.25
N ILE A 71 -6.59 -7.71 -8.40
CA ILE A 71 -6.49 -6.28 -8.74
C ILE A 71 -7.88 -5.64 -8.72
N GLU A 72 -8.89 -6.32 -9.26
CA GLU A 72 -10.26 -5.82 -9.23
C GLU A 72 -10.80 -5.64 -7.81
N MET A 73 -10.44 -6.53 -6.90
CA MET A 73 -10.82 -6.39 -5.48
C MET A 73 -10.28 -5.08 -4.90
N ILE A 74 -9.02 -4.76 -5.21
CA ILE A 74 -8.41 -3.52 -4.75
C ILE A 74 -9.11 -2.31 -5.37
N LEU A 75 -9.34 -2.35 -6.68
CA LEU A 75 -9.98 -1.25 -7.41
C LEU A 75 -11.41 -1.01 -6.94
N GLU A 76 -12.19 -2.07 -6.72
CA GLU A 76 -13.55 -1.95 -6.21
C GLU A 76 -13.57 -1.31 -4.82
N HIS A 77 -12.64 -1.70 -3.96
CA HIS A 77 -12.53 -1.12 -2.63
C HIS A 77 -12.22 0.38 -2.72
N CYS A 78 -11.30 0.76 -3.60
CA CYS A 78 -10.98 2.16 -3.84
C CYS A 78 -12.19 2.93 -4.35
N PHE A 79 -12.95 2.34 -5.27
CA PHE A 79 -14.15 2.94 -5.84
C PHE A 79 -15.23 3.16 -4.79
N GLU A 80 -15.47 2.14 -3.96
CA GLU A 80 -16.47 2.21 -2.88
C GLU A 80 -16.11 3.29 -1.86
N ASN A 81 -14.83 3.49 -1.61
CA ASN A 81 -14.34 4.52 -0.70
C ASN A 81 -14.14 5.87 -1.37
N ARG A 82 -14.51 5.98 -2.63
CA ARG A 82 -14.47 7.22 -3.42
C ARG A 82 -13.10 7.87 -3.43
N LEU A 83 -12.06 7.07 -3.63
CA LEU A 83 -10.73 7.59 -3.79
C LEU A 83 -10.66 8.47 -5.03
N ASP A 84 -9.94 9.58 -4.93
CA ASP A 84 -9.68 10.50 -6.02
C ASP A 84 -8.20 10.49 -6.39
N ARG A 85 -7.80 11.37 -7.28
CA ARG A 85 -6.41 11.42 -7.76
C ARG A 85 -5.41 11.86 -6.70
N LYS A 86 -5.87 12.44 -5.61
CA LYS A 86 -5.03 12.86 -4.49
C LYS A 86 -4.94 11.81 -3.39
N SER A 87 -5.69 10.72 -3.54
CA SER A 87 -5.70 9.63 -2.57
C SER A 87 -4.42 8.81 -2.65
N LEU A 88 -4.20 7.98 -1.65
CA LEU A 88 -2.99 7.18 -1.51
C LEU A 88 -3.32 5.72 -1.26
N LEU A 89 -2.65 4.83 -1.98
CA LEU A 89 -2.64 3.41 -1.66
C LEU A 89 -1.37 3.09 -0.90
N VAL A 90 -1.51 2.36 0.20
CA VAL A 90 -0.36 1.91 0.99
C VAL A 90 -0.30 0.40 0.92
N ALA A 91 0.79 -0.14 0.37
CA ALA A 91 1.05 -1.57 0.37
C ALA A 91 1.69 -1.95 1.69
N PHE A 92 1.05 -2.82 2.45
CA PHE A 92 1.57 -3.27 3.74
C PHE A 92 1.76 -4.77 3.72
N GLY A 93 2.95 -5.21 3.39
CA GLY A 93 3.28 -6.63 3.26
C GLY A 93 4.55 -6.87 2.48
N GLY A 94 4.63 -8.03 1.85
CA GLY A 94 5.79 -8.42 1.06
C GLY A 94 5.68 -8.00 -0.41
N GLY A 95 6.54 -8.61 -1.25
CA GLY A 95 6.66 -8.24 -2.66
C GLY A 95 5.38 -8.38 -3.47
N VAL A 96 4.60 -9.43 -3.23
CA VAL A 96 3.33 -9.64 -3.94
C VAL A 96 2.35 -8.50 -3.65
N ILE A 97 2.23 -8.12 -2.39
CA ILE A 97 1.36 -7.00 -1.98
C ILE A 97 1.85 -5.70 -2.62
N GLY A 98 3.15 -5.46 -2.61
CA GLY A 98 3.73 -4.26 -3.24
C GLY A 98 3.47 -4.20 -4.73
N ASP A 99 3.65 -5.30 -5.45
CA ASP A 99 3.43 -5.38 -6.89
C ASP A 99 1.97 -5.15 -7.25
N MET A 100 1.06 -5.80 -6.53
CA MET A 100 -0.38 -5.69 -6.77
C MET A 100 -0.88 -4.28 -6.50
N THR A 101 -0.44 -3.69 -5.40
CA THR A 101 -0.82 -2.33 -5.02
C THR A 101 -0.29 -1.31 -6.02
N GLY A 102 0.97 -1.46 -6.44
CA GLY A 102 1.57 -0.57 -7.43
C GLY A 102 0.85 -0.62 -8.76
N PHE A 103 0.48 -1.81 -9.21
CA PHE A 103 -0.28 -1.97 -10.45
C PHE A 103 -1.66 -1.33 -10.33
N ALA A 104 -2.39 -1.61 -9.25
CA ALA A 104 -3.71 -1.03 -9.03
C ALA A 104 -3.64 0.49 -8.99
N ALA A 105 -2.65 1.05 -8.30
CA ALA A 105 -2.47 2.50 -8.23
C ALA A 105 -2.20 3.11 -9.60
N SER A 106 -1.45 2.41 -10.45
CA SER A 106 -1.09 2.93 -11.77
C SER A 106 -2.27 3.05 -12.71
N ILE A 107 -3.29 2.23 -12.55
CA ILE A 107 -4.47 2.23 -13.44
C ILE A 107 -5.71 2.90 -12.83
N TYR A 108 -5.69 3.16 -11.52
CA TYR A 108 -6.80 3.85 -10.87
C TYR A 108 -6.78 5.33 -11.24
N GLN A 109 -7.84 5.81 -11.87
CA GLN A 109 -7.98 7.22 -12.26
C GLN A 109 -6.74 7.79 -12.98
N ARG A 110 -6.12 7.00 -13.86
CA ARG A 110 -4.89 7.34 -14.61
C ARG A 110 -3.66 7.45 -13.71
N GLY A 111 -3.73 6.90 -12.53
CA GLY A 111 -2.62 6.83 -11.60
C GLY A 111 -2.83 7.66 -10.35
N ILE A 112 -2.64 7.01 -9.22
CA ILE A 112 -2.60 7.67 -7.91
C ILE A 112 -1.30 7.27 -7.22
N TRP A 113 -0.95 8.01 -6.19
CA TRP A 113 0.25 7.71 -5.42
C TRP A 113 0.12 6.39 -4.68
N ASN A 114 1.23 5.69 -4.56
CA ASN A 114 1.31 4.50 -3.71
C ASN A 114 2.57 4.56 -2.86
N TRP A 115 2.50 3.93 -1.70
CA TRP A 115 3.59 3.87 -0.75
C TRP A 115 3.68 2.45 -0.22
N GLY A 116 4.89 1.90 -0.14
CA GLY A 116 5.10 0.54 0.30
C GLY A 116 5.73 0.47 1.68
N ILE A 117 5.16 -0.37 2.53
CA ILE A 117 5.75 -0.73 3.82
C ILE A 117 6.02 -2.22 3.77
N CYS A 118 7.28 -2.58 3.64
CA CYS A 118 7.68 -3.97 3.54
C CYS A 118 7.78 -4.58 4.94
N VAL A 119 7.09 -5.71 5.12
CA VAL A 119 7.20 -6.50 6.34
C VAL A 119 8.01 -7.73 5.98
N SER A 120 9.22 -7.81 6.48
CA SER A 120 10.07 -8.96 6.26
C SER A 120 9.76 -10.06 7.25
N ARG A 121 9.83 -11.30 6.78
CA ARG A 121 9.83 -12.43 7.68
C ARG A 121 11.15 -12.43 8.44
N LYS A 122 11.06 -12.36 9.72
CA LYS A 122 12.23 -12.60 10.53
C LYS A 122 12.48 -14.09 10.64
N PRO A 123 13.67 -14.53 10.32
CA PRO A 123 14.04 -15.91 10.62
C PRO A 123 14.02 -16.15 12.13
#